data_4418317c6532b091d829d255737fdb1a
#
_entry.id   4418317c6532b091d829d255737fdb1a
#
_cell.length_a   1.000
_cell.length_b   1.000
_cell.length_c   1.000
_cell.angle_alpha   90.00
_cell.angle_beta   90.00
_cell.angle_gamma   90.00
#
_symmetry.space_group_name_H-M   'P 1'
#
loop_
_entity.id
_entity.type
_entity.pdbx_description
1 polymer ?
#
loop_
_entity_poly.entity_id
_entity_poly.type
_entity_poly.pdbx_seq_one_letter_code
_entity_poly.pdbx_strand_id
1 'polypeptide(L)'
;MGLIDQTTPSQPTRPIRIAAQLHPQHGDYPGLRAAVLRAEELGYDIAYNWDHFFPLYGDPDGAHLECWSMLAAWAEATTRIELGPLVSCVSYRNPQLLADIARTVDRISRGRLILGLGAGWFERDYREYGYDFGSTGARLSAFEGALPTIRRRLDVLNPPPAHRLPILIGGSGERRTLRLVAEHADGWHAGFPERPVELERKVEALVGWCTTVGRDQAAIEWGVGVEPDDLERFLAEDSDTYVRMGFTQFTLGFNGPAWAVDDATAWLAWRDRQNSNPASHRESETATD
;
A
#
# COMPACT_ATOMS: atom_id res chain seq x y z
N MET A 1 -2.14 -25.31 -25.47
CA MET A 1 -2.26 -26.26 -24.36
C MET A 1 -1.03 -26.03 -23.51
N GLY A 2 -1.12 -25.02 -22.64
CA GLY A 2 -0.01 -24.42 -21.91
C GLY A 2 0.27 -25.17 -20.61
N LEU A 3 1.55 -25.29 -20.34
CA LEU A 3 2.11 -25.83 -19.11
C LEU A 3 1.85 -24.84 -17.96
N ILE A 4 0.69 -24.94 -17.30
CA ILE A 4 0.51 -24.45 -15.94
C ILE A 4 0.70 -25.70 -15.07
N ASP A 5 1.96 -26.00 -14.76
CA ASP A 5 2.26 -27.04 -13.80
C ASP A 5 3.30 -26.53 -12.77
N GLN A 6 2.90 -26.55 -11.51
CA GLN A 6 3.69 -26.71 -10.30
C GLN A 6 4.48 -25.52 -9.71
N THR A 7 4.11 -24.24 -9.95
CA THR A 7 4.53 -23.17 -9.06
C THR A 7 3.37 -22.21 -8.70
N THR A 8 2.19 -22.77 -8.49
CA THR A 8 1.12 -22.00 -7.87
C THR A 8 1.62 -21.57 -6.47
N PRO A 9 1.64 -20.28 -6.15
CA PRO A 9 1.99 -19.86 -4.79
C PRO A 9 1.07 -20.59 -3.84
N SER A 10 1.64 -21.25 -2.84
CA SER A 10 0.85 -21.79 -1.73
C SER A 10 -0.04 -20.66 -1.21
N GLN A 11 -1.31 -20.96 -0.95
CA GLN A 11 -2.32 -19.99 -0.52
C GLN A 11 -1.78 -19.09 0.61
N PRO A 12 -2.24 -17.84 0.68
CA PRO A 12 -1.67 -16.85 1.59
C PRO A 12 -1.75 -17.35 3.04
N THR A 13 -0.61 -17.42 3.68
CA THR A 13 -0.51 -17.73 5.11
C THR A 13 -0.95 -16.57 5.99
N ARG A 14 -1.28 -15.43 5.38
CA ARG A 14 -1.66 -14.18 6.05
C ARG A 14 -3.17 -13.96 5.96
N PRO A 15 -3.79 -13.36 7.00
CA PRO A 15 -5.18 -12.94 6.91
C PRO A 15 -5.37 -11.87 5.82
N ILE A 16 -6.54 -11.86 5.20
CA ILE A 16 -6.96 -10.78 4.30
C ILE A 16 -7.18 -9.52 5.11
N ARG A 17 -6.71 -8.38 4.59
CA ARG A 17 -6.86 -7.06 5.18
C ARG A 17 -7.49 -6.08 4.19
N ILE A 18 -8.37 -5.21 4.70
CA ILE A 18 -9.03 -4.16 3.92
C ILE A 18 -8.51 -2.80 4.36
N ALA A 19 -7.95 -2.06 3.41
CA ALA A 19 -7.48 -0.71 3.62
C ALA A 19 -8.44 0.32 3.01
N ALA A 20 -8.66 1.43 3.68
CA ALA A 20 -9.32 2.62 3.14
C ALA A 20 -8.25 3.62 2.68
N GLN A 21 -8.17 3.92 1.38
CA GLN A 21 -7.37 5.06 0.89
C GLN A 21 -8.26 6.29 0.80
N LEU A 22 -8.10 7.20 1.74
CA LEU A 22 -8.84 8.45 1.81
C LEU A 22 -8.10 9.51 1.01
N HIS A 23 -8.61 9.85 -0.17
CA HIS A 23 -7.97 10.78 -1.09
C HIS A 23 -8.00 12.21 -0.51
N PRO A 24 -6.85 12.86 -0.23
CA PRO A 24 -6.78 14.13 0.51
C PRO A 24 -7.09 15.35 -0.38
N GLN A 25 -8.05 15.22 -1.29
CA GLN A 25 -8.44 16.23 -2.27
C GLN A 25 -9.94 16.52 -2.20
N HIS A 26 -10.33 17.72 -2.67
CA HIS A 26 -11.72 18.18 -2.82
C HIS A 26 -12.55 18.20 -1.54
N GLY A 27 -11.89 18.36 -0.38
CA GLY A 27 -12.57 18.46 0.91
C GLY A 27 -11.67 19.12 1.96
N ASP A 28 -12.09 19.02 3.21
CA ASP A 28 -11.42 19.65 4.33
C ASP A 28 -10.90 18.62 5.35
N TYR A 29 -10.08 19.09 6.30
CA TYR A 29 -9.54 18.22 7.34
C TYR A 29 -10.62 17.66 8.30
N PRO A 30 -11.65 18.43 8.75
CA PRO A 30 -12.74 17.85 9.54
C PRO A 30 -13.42 16.65 8.88
N GLY A 31 -13.69 16.73 7.59
CA GLY A 31 -14.27 15.63 6.82
C GLY A 31 -13.34 14.41 6.74
N LEU A 32 -12.06 14.60 6.39
CA LEU A 32 -11.06 13.53 6.39
C LEU A 32 -10.87 12.89 7.77
N ARG A 33 -10.87 13.71 8.83
CA ARG A 33 -10.79 13.21 10.20
C ARG A 33 -12.02 12.37 10.56
N ALA A 34 -13.20 12.81 10.18
CA ALA A 34 -14.42 12.02 10.41
C ALA A 34 -14.38 10.69 9.64
N ALA A 35 -13.90 10.70 8.39
CA ALA A 35 -13.78 9.50 7.56
C ALA A 35 -12.80 8.48 8.14
N VAL A 36 -11.62 8.89 8.62
CA VAL A 36 -10.66 7.94 9.22
C VAL A 36 -11.16 7.35 10.52
N LEU A 37 -11.84 8.14 11.36
CA LEU A 37 -12.47 7.64 12.59
C LEU A 37 -13.59 6.66 12.25
N ARG A 38 -14.40 6.96 11.24
CA ARG A 38 -15.46 6.06 10.79
C ARG A 38 -14.90 4.77 10.21
N ALA A 39 -13.81 4.82 9.43
CA ALA A 39 -13.12 3.63 8.95
C ALA A 39 -12.62 2.75 10.12
N GLU A 40 -12.04 3.35 11.17
CA GLU A 40 -11.64 2.62 12.38
C GLU A 40 -12.84 1.98 13.10
N GLU A 41 -13.96 2.69 13.25
CA GLU A 41 -15.20 2.17 13.86
C GLU A 41 -15.76 0.97 13.09
N LEU A 42 -15.80 1.06 11.76
CA LEU A 42 -16.26 -0.01 10.87
C LEU A 42 -15.34 -1.24 10.86
N GLY A 43 -14.11 -1.08 11.32
CA GLY A 43 -13.16 -2.19 11.41
C GLY A 43 -12.28 -2.35 10.16
N TYR A 44 -12.03 -1.29 9.40
CA TYR A 44 -10.95 -1.30 8.42
C TYR A 44 -9.62 -1.58 9.12
N ASP A 45 -8.73 -2.29 8.44
CA ASP A 45 -7.44 -2.67 9.00
C ASP A 45 -6.41 -1.56 8.86
N ILE A 46 -6.47 -0.79 7.76
CA ILE A 46 -5.49 0.23 7.39
C ILE A 46 -6.20 1.47 6.84
N ALA A 47 -5.69 2.66 7.15
CA ALA A 47 -6.05 3.90 6.49
C ALA A 47 -4.83 4.49 5.77
N TYR A 48 -4.95 4.69 4.47
CA TYR A 48 -3.95 5.33 3.65
C TYR A 48 -4.40 6.71 3.19
N ASN A 49 -3.43 7.61 2.98
CA ASN A 49 -3.54 8.76 2.11
C ASN A 49 -2.47 8.68 1.02
N TRP A 50 -2.27 9.72 0.22
CA TRP A 50 -1.19 9.81 -0.74
C TRP A 50 -0.34 11.08 -0.56
N ASP A 51 0.87 11.06 -1.09
CA ASP A 51 1.86 12.13 -0.94
C ASP A 51 1.98 12.92 -2.25
N HIS A 52 0.89 13.62 -2.61
CA HIS A 52 0.83 14.61 -3.67
C HIS A 52 0.59 16.00 -3.10
N PHE A 53 0.78 17.04 -3.91
CA PHE A 53 0.55 18.43 -3.52
C PHE A 53 -0.66 19.03 -4.26
N PHE A 54 -1.12 18.37 -5.33
CA PHE A 54 -2.27 18.77 -6.13
C PHE A 54 -3.23 17.59 -6.34
N PRO A 55 -4.53 17.90 -6.59
CA PRO A 55 -5.49 16.85 -6.92
C PRO A 55 -5.08 16.05 -8.16
N LEU A 56 -5.29 14.73 -8.09
CA LEU A 56 -5.07 13.82 -9.22
C LEU A 56 -6.30 13.70 -10.12
N TYR A 57 -7.50 13.98 -9.62
CA TYR A 57 -8.77 13.89 -10.32
C TYR A 57 -9.59 15.16 -10.08
N GLY A 58 -10.58 15.39 -10.93
CA GLY A 58 -11.51 16.53 -10.81
C GLY A 58 -10.84 17.87 -11.10
N ASP A 59 -11.16 18.90 -10.32
CA ASP A 59 -10.55 20.23 -10.45
C ASP A 59 -9.07 20.16 -10.06
N PRO A 60 -8.15 20.40 -10.99
CA PRO A 60 -6.72 20.29 -10.72
C PRO A 60 -6.20 21.33 -9.72
N ASP A 61 -6.92 22.42 -9.50
CA ASP A 61 -6.60 23.49 -8.55
C ASP A 61 -7.47 23.43 -7.28
N GLY A 62 -8.24 22.36 -7.12
CA GLY A 62 -9.08 22.12 -5.96
C GLY A 62 -8.30 21.95 -4.66
N ALA A 63 -9.02 21.93 -3.55
CA ALA A 63 -8.42 21.73 -2.23
C ALA A 63 -7.61 20.42 -2.17
N HIS A 64 -6.43 20.48 -1.57
CA HIS A 64 -5.56 19.33 -1.27
C HIS A 64 -4.83 19.54 0.05
N LEU A 65 -4.63 18.48 0.82
CA LEU A 65 -3.95 18.52 2.11
C LEU A 65 -2.66 17.71 2.10
N GLU A 66 -1.65 18.18 2.83
CA GLU A 66 -0.33 17.57 2.90
C GLU A 66 -0.34 16.25 3.67
N CYS A 67 0.29 15.24 3.10
CA CYS A 67 0.27 13.84 3.49
C CYS A 67 0.71 13.59 4.95
N TRP A 68 1.92 13.99 5.30
CA TRP A 68 2.54 13.62 6.57
C TRP A 68 1.97 14.39 7.77
N SER A 69 1.54 15.64 7.54
CA SER A 69 0.82 16.43 8.55
C SER A 69 -0.51 15.77 8.90
N MET A 70 -1.22 15.25 7.89
CA MET A 70 -2.46 14.51 8.13
C MET A 70 -2.22 13.18 8.82
N LEU A 71 -1.20 12.42 8.42
CA LEU A 71 -0.87 11.14 9.06
C LEU A 71 -0.54 11.32 10.54
N ALA A 72 0.18 12.39 10.91
CA ALA A 72 0.45 12.71 12.31
C ALA A 72 -0.85 12.99 13.09
N ALA A 73 -1.78 13.75 12.50
CA ALA A 73 -3.07 14.05 13.12
C ALA A 73 -3.98 12.81 13.21
N TRP A 74 -3.98 11.92 12.20
CA TRP A 74 -4.71 10.66 12.25
C TRP A 74 -4.11 9.70 13.28
N ALA A 75 -2.77 9.67 13.41
CA ALA A 75 -2.08 8.86 14.41
C ALA A 75 -2.50 9.19 15.84
N GLU A 76 -2.73 10.48 16.14
CA GLU A 76 -3.24 10.95 17.43
C GLU A 76 -4.74 10.67 17.60
N ALA A 77 -5.53 10.82 16.52
CA ALA A 77 -6.99 10.70 16.58
C ALA A 77 -7.50 9.26 16.64
N THR A 78 -6.71 8.27 16.20
CA THR A 78 -7.08 6.85 16.10
C THR A 78 -6.32 6.00 17.11
N THR A 79 -6.76 4.75 17.34
CA THR A 79 -6.19 3.88 18.38
C THR A 79 -5.77 2.49 17.89
N ARG A 80 -6.38 1.97 16.82
CA ARG A 80 -6.22 0.59 16.33
C ARG A 80 -5.80 0.48 14.89
N ILE A 81 -6.43 1.29 14.01
CA ILE A 81 -6.21 1.24 12.57
C ILE A 81 -4.75 1.54 12.24
N GLU A 82 -4.12 0.74 11.41
CA GLU A 82 -2.80 1.05 10.85
C GLU A 82 -2.89 2.24 9.90
N LEU A 83 -1.81 2.98 9.74
CA LEU A 83 -1.77 4.21 8.98
C LEU A 83 -0.57 4.23 8.05
N GLY A 84 -0.67 4.89 6.91
CA GLY A 84 0.49 5.09 6.06
C GLY A 84 0.24 5.95 4.84
N PRO A 85 1.30 6.42 4.18
CA PRO A 85 1.17 6.95 2.83
C PRO A 85 1.14 5.81 1.82
N LEU A 86 0.28 5.91 0.82
CA LEU A 86 0.28 5.00 -0.34
C LEU A 86 0.41 5.81 -1.65
N VAL A 87 1.62 6.21 -2.02
CA VAL A 87 2.88 6.04 -1.29
C VAL A 87 3.61 7.38 -1.19
N SER A 88 4.53 7.51 -0.21
CA SER A 88 5.37 8.71 -0.11
C SER A 88 6.42 8.74 -1.22
N CYS A 89 6.51 9.87 -1.92
CA CYS A 89 7.51 10.12 -2.95
C CYS A 89 8.86 10.45 -2.32
N VAL A 90 9.87 9.61 -2.54
CA VAL A 90 11.20 9.83 -1.95
C VAL A 90 11.92 11.07 -2.49
N SER A 91 11.50 11.59 -3.66
CA SER A 91 12.10 12.78 -4.26
C SER A 91 11.64 14.10 -3.60
N TYR A 92 10.57 14.09 -2.83
CA TYR A 92 10.03 15.32 -2.22
C TYR A 92 10.73 15.71 -0.91
N ARG A 93 11.53 14.81 -0.33
CA ARG A 93 12.20 15.03 0.96
C ARG A 93 13.58 14.38 0.96
N ASN A 94 14.48 14.94 1.79
CA ASN A 94 15.71 14.25 2.12
C ASN A 94 15.37 12.89 2.76
N PRO A 95 15.95 11.76 2.30
CA PRO A 95 15.59 10.42 2.80
C PRO A 95 15.81 10.25 4.32
N GLN A 96 16.80 10.93 4.89
CA GLN A 96 17.02 10.90 6.35
C GLN A 96 15.94 11.67 7.11
N LEU A 97 15.48 12.80 6.56
CA LEU A 97 14.35 13.55 7.12
C LEU A 97 13.05 12.75 7.01
N LEU A 98 12.82 12.07 5.87
CA LEU A 98 11.65 11.20 5.70
C LEU A 98 11.64 10.08 6.75
N ALA A 99 12.79 9.47 7.03
CA ALA A 99 12.91 8.47 8.09
C ALA A 99 12.57 9.04 9.48
N ASP A 100 12.99 10.29 9.78
CA ASP A 100 12.71 10.95 11.06
C ASP A 100 11.23 11.32 11.20
N ILE A 101 10.61 11.80 10.13
CA ILE A 101 9.15 12.07 10.08
C ILE A 101 8.39 10.74 10.31
N ALA A 102 8.74 9.68 9.58
CA ALA A 102 8.10 8.37 9.70
C ALA A 102 8.22 7.81 11.13
N ARG A 103 9.43 7.84 11.73
CA ARG A 103 9.64 7.45 13.13
C ARG A 103 8.78 8.28 14.09
N THR A 104 8.62 9.57 13.83
CA THR A 104 7.82 10.44 14.69
C THR A 104 6.34 10.06 14.64
N VAL A 105 5.79 9.88 13.44
CA VAL A 105 4.38 9.42 13.25
C VAL A 105 4.19 8.00 13.82
N ASP A 106 5.17 7.12 13.67
CA ASP A 106 5.15 5.79 14.28
C ASP A 106 5.05 5.86 15.81
N ARG A 107 5.82 6.74 16.44
CA ARG A 107 5.77 6.96 17.90
C ARG A 107 4.43 7.55 18.35
N ILE A 108 3.87 8.52 17.61
CA ILE A 108 2.55 9.11 17.89
C ILE A 108 1.48 8.01 17.79
N SER A 109 1.52 7.20 16.74
CA SER A 109 0.57 6.11 16.50
C SER A 109 0.79 4.89 17.41
N ARG A 110 1.87 4.84 18.19
CA ARG A 110 2.25 3.70 19.05
C ARG A 110 2.56 2.43 18.25
N GLY A 111 3.23 2.61 17.08
CA GLY A 111 3.70 1.49 16.27
C GLY A 111 2.74 1.02 15.18
N ARG A 112 1.78 1.87 14.77
CA ARG A 112 0.79 1.53 13.73
C ARG A 112 1.15 2.05 12.33
N LEU A 113 2.34 2.65 12.14
CA LEU A 113 2.72 3.21 10.86
C LEU A 113 3.28 2.15 9.91
N ILE A 114 2.78 2.15 8.67
CA ILE A 114 3.36 1.48 7.50
C ILE A 114 4.04 2.56 6.65
N LEU A 115 5.34 2.43 6.38
CA LEU A 115 6.08 3.37 5.56
C LEU A 115 5.98 2.98 4.08
N GLY A 116 4.94 3.47 3.40
CA GLY A 116 4.77 3.30 1.96
C GLY A 116 5.69 4.23 1.18
N LEU A 117 6.47 3.70 0.24
CA LEU A 117 7.48 4.43 -0.53
C LEU A 117 7.36 4.18 -2.03
N GLY A 118 7.64 5.21 -2.82
CA GLY A 118 7.65 5.14 -4.28
C GLY A 118 8.62 6.14 -4.93
N ALA A 119 8.86 5.95 -6.23
CA ALA A 119 9.80 6.76 -7.01
C ALA A 119 9.24 8.12 -7.47
N GLY A 120 7.91 8.34 -7.36
CA GLY A 120 7.24 9.52 -7.90
C GLY A 120 6.97 9.45 -9.40
N TRP A 121 5.88 10.09 -9.83
CA TRP A 121 5.44 10.07 -11.23
C TRP A 121 4.70 11.33 -11.68
N PHE A 122 4.06 12.06 -10.77
CA PHE A 122 3.21 13.19 -11.10
C PHE A 122 4.04 14.46 -11.29
N GLU A 123 4.32 14.81 -12.54
CA GLU A 123 5.25 15.88 -12.93
C GLU A 123 4.86 17.25 -12.38
N ARG A 124 3.55 17.54 -12.24
CA ARG A 124 3.06 18.81 -11.71
C ARG A 124 3.62 19.11 -10.31
N ASP A 125 3.61 18.12 -9.42
CA ASP A 125 4.14 18.26 -8.05
C ASP A 125 5.60 18.73 -8.07
N TYR A 126 6.41 18.11 -8.92
CA TYR A 126 7.83 18.46 -9.05
C TYR A 126 8.01 19.88 -9.57
N ARG A 127 7.31 20.24 -10.65
CA ARG A 127 7.46 21.53 -11.30
C ARG A 127 7.02 22.68 -10.40
N GLU A 128 5.86 22.58 -9.78
CA GLU A 128 5.28 23.66 -8.99
C GLU A 128 6.03 23.88 -7.66
N TYR A 129 6.62 22.80 -7.10
CA TYR A 129 7.41 22.90 -5.86
C TYR A 129 8.92 23.01 -6.10
N GLY A 130 9.35 23.08 -7.36
CA GLY A 130 10.77 23.27 -7.71
C GLY A 130 11.66 22.05 -7.49
N TYR A 131 11.08 20.85 -7.48
CA TYR A 131 11.85 19.60 -7.45
C TYR A 131 12.31 19.22 -8.86
N ASP A 132 13.46 18.55 -8.96
CA ASP A 132 13.93 17.98 -10.22
C ASP A 132 13.12 16.72 -10.58
N PHE A 133 12.31 16.79 -11.65
CA PHE A 133 11.55 15.64 -12.14
C PHE A 133 12.47 14.61 -12.82
N GLY A 134 13.40 15.05 -13.60
CA GLY A 134 14.35 14.20 -14.32
C GLY A 134 13.68 13.11 -15.17
N SER A 135 14.44 12.08 -15.50
CA SER A 135 13.91 10.90 -16.20
C SER A 135 13.36 9.86 -15.20
N THR A 136 12.50 8.95 -15.69
CA THR A 136 12.03 7.80 -14.91
C THR A 136 13.20 6.97 -14.35
N GLY A 137 14.28 6.81 -15.16
CA GLY A 137 15.49 6.12 -14.72
C GLY A 137 16.20 6.83 -13.57
N ALA A 138 16.28 8.17 -13.62
CA ALA A 138 16.88 8.98 -12.54
C ALA A 138 16.06 8.87 -11.25
N ARG A 139 14.74 8.99 -11.32
CA ARG A 139 13.85 8.84 -10.13
C ARG A 139 13.96 7.44 -9.52
N LEU A 140 13.99 6.39 -10.33
CA LEU A 140 14.21 5.02 -9.86
C LEU A 140 15.58 4.84 -9.21
N SER A 141 16.64 5.50 -9.74
CA SER A 141 17.98 5.46 -9.10
C SER A 141 18.01 6.20 -7.76
N ALA A 142 17.33 7.35 -7.66
CA ALA A 142 17.16 8.05 -6.41
C ALA A 142 16.40 7.21 -5.37
N PHE A 143 15.34 6.52 -5.81
CA PHE A 143 14.56 5.62 -4.96
C PHE A 143 15.41 4.45 -4.44
N GLU A 144 16.16 3.78 -5.32
CA GLU A 144 17.08 2.70 -4.96
C GLU A 144 18.11 3.14 -3.90
N GLY A 145 18.70 4.34 -4.06
CA GLY A 145 19.65 4.91 -3.07
C GLY A 145 18.99 5.37 -1.76
N ALA A 146 17.71 5.75 -1.79
CA ALA A 146 16.98 6.19 -0.61
C ALA A 146 16.67 5.04 0.36
N LEU A 147 16.34 3.84 -0.13
CA LEU A 147 15.93 2.70 0.70
C LEU A 147 16.96 2.33 1.78
N PRO A 148 18.24 2.04 1.45
CA PRO A 148 19.24 1.74 2.47
C PRO A 148 19.55 2.96 3.36
N THR A 149 19.41 4.19 2.86
CA THR A 149 19.61 5.40 3.64
C THR A 149 18.53 5.56 4.70
N ILE A 150 17.26 5.33 4.34
CA ILE A 150 16.12 5.34 5.27
C ILE A 150 16.32 4.26 6.34
N ARG A 151 16.63 3.02 5.97
CA ARG A 151 16.84 1.92 6.94
C ARG A 151 17.94 2.28 7.94
N ARG A 152 19.14 2.67 7.47
CA ARG A 152 20.25 3.09 8.35
C ARG A 152 19.86 4.24 9.26
N ARG A 153 19.07 5.19 8.77
CA ARG A 153 18.64 6.32 9.61
C ARG A 153 17.69 5.88 10.71
N LEU A 154 16.71 5.02 10.39
CA LEU A 154 15.78 4.45 11.38
C LEU A 154 16.52 3.69 12.50
N ASP A 155 17.61 2.98 12.17
CA ASP A 155 18.41 2.21 13.13
C ASP A 155 19.14 3.07 14.17
N VAL A 156 19.43 4.34 13.84
CA VAL A 156 20.22 5.24 14.71
C VAL A 156 19.42 6.37 15.36
N LEU A 157 18.13 6.49 15.04
CA LEU A 157 17.26 7.52 15.64
C LEU A 157 17.04 7.28 17.13
N ASN A 158 17.04 8.37 17.90
CA ASN A 158 16.74 8.35 19.32
C ASN A 158 15.60 9.36 19.64
N PRO A 159 14.44 8.91 20.18
CA PRO A 159 14.10 7.50 20.40
C PRO A 159 13.95 6.73 19.09
N PRO A 160 14.16 5.41 19.09
CA PRO A 160 13.93 4.59 17.91
C PRO A 160 12.42 4.49 17.57
N PRO A 161 12.04 3.96 16.39
CA PRO A 161 10.66 3.54 16.12
C PRO A 161 10.13 2.61 17.23
N ALA A 162 8.79 2.53 17.37
CA ALA A 162 8.18 1.65 18.38
C ALA A 162 8.51 0.16 18.12
N HIS A 163 8.57 -0.21 16.82
CA HIS A 163 8.99 -1.54 16.33
C HIS A 163 9.85 -1.37 15.09
N ARG A 164 10.30 -2.48 14.48
CA ARG A 164 10.84 -2.45 13.13
C ARG A 164 9.75 -1.93 12.17
N LEU A 165 9.93 -0.73 11.66
CA LEU A 165 8.95 -0.08 10.80
C LEU A 165 8.81 -0.86 9.47
N PRO A 166 7.61 -1.38 9.13
CA PRO A 166 7.41 -2.07 7.87
C PRO A 166 7.52 -1.09 6.69
N ILE A 167 8.24 -1.49 5.65
CA ILE A 167 8.33 -0.74 4.39
C ILE A 167 7.42 -1.40 3.36
N LEU A 168 6.47 -0.64 2.83
CA LEU A 168 5.70 -0.99 1.66
C LEU A 168 6.27 -0.26 0.44
N ILE A 169 6.43 -0.96 -0.68
CA ILE A 169 6.83 -0.34 -1.96
C ILE A 169 5.67 -0.40 -2.94
N GLY A 170 5.31 0.76 -3.49
CA GLY A 170 4.29 0.89 -4.54
C GLY A 170 4.89 0.86 -5.94
N GLY A 171 4.15 0.21 -6.85
CA GLY A 171 4.48 0.14 -8.27
C GLY A 171 4.83 -1.25 -8.78
N SER A 172 4.76 -1.42 -10.10
CA SER A 172 4.78 -2.72 -10.77
C SER A 172 5.84 -2.83 -11.88
N GLY A 173 6.90 -2.00 -11.83
CA GLY A 173 8.00 -2.03 -12.81
C GLY A 173 8.85 -3.29 -12.67
N GLU A 174 8.72 -4.24 -13.61
CA GLU A 174 9.27 -5.60 -13.52
C GLU A 174 10.79 -5.67 -13.31
N ARG A 175 11.54 -4.75 -13.91
CA ARG A 175 13.02 -4.81 -13.91
C ARG A 175 13.65 -4.17 -12.68
N ARG A 176 13.07 -3.09 -12.15
CA ARG A 176 13.69 -2.33 -11.05
C ARG A 176 12.80 -2.30 -9.81
N THR A 177 11.54 -1.88 -9.95
CA THR A 177 10.66 -1.76 -8.79
C THR A 177 10.45 -3.10 -8.10
N LEU A 178 10.11 -4.17 -8.84
CA LEU A 178 9.89 -5.50 -8.24
C LEU A 178 11.18 -6.13 -7.69
N ARG A 179 12.36 -5.80 -8.24
CA ARG A 179 13.64 -6.15 -7.62
C ARG A 179 13.80 -5.46 -6.26
N LEU A 180 13.53 -4.14 -6.18
CA LEU A 180 13.59 -3.40 -4.92
C LEU A 180 12.57 -3.91 -3.89
N VAL A 181 11.38 -4.34 -4.34
CA VAL A 181 10.41 -5.04 -3.47
C VAL A 181 11.04 -6.29 -2.87
N ALA A 182 11.59 -7.18 -3.70
CA ALA A 182 12.23 -8.41 -3.23
C ALA A 182 13.40 -8.16 -2.26
N GLU A 183 14.20 -7.12 -2.50
CA GLU A 183 15.38 -6.80 -1.68
C GLU A 183 15.03 -6.10 -0.36
N HIS A 184 14.01 -5.23 -0.33
CA HIS A 184 13.83 -4.26 0.76
C HIS A 184 12.44 -4.20 1.40
N ALA A 185 11.36 -4.64 0.71
CA ALA A 185 10.01 -4.39 1.18
C ALA A 185 9.47 -5.47 2.11
N ASP A 186 8.61 -5.07 3.04
CA ASP A 186 7.76 -5.94 3.86
C ASP A 186 6.36 -6.06 3.24
N GLY A 187 6.00 -5.11 2.36
CA GLY A 187 4.77 -5.09 1.59
C GLY A 187 5.01 -4.59 0.16
N TRP A 188 4.26 -5.11 -0.79
CA TRP A 188 4.18 -4.65 -2.17
C TRP A 188 2.76 -4.22 -2.50
N HIS A 189 2.58 -3.01 -3.04
CA HIS A 189 1.30 -2.58 -3.58
C HIS A 189 1.41 -2.47 -5.10
N ALA A 190 0.64 -3.31 -5.81
CA ALA A 190 0.73 -3.47 -7.26
C ALA A 190 0.13 -2.31 -8.06
N GLY A 191 -0.57 -1.38 -7.39
CA GLY A 191 -1.33 -0.31 -8.01
C GLY A 191 -2.81 -0.65 -8.10
N PHE A 192 -3.50 0.00 -9.05
CA PHE A 192 -4.95 -0.10 -9.28
C PHE A 192 -5.21 -0.72 -10.67
N PRO A 193 -5.12 -2.03 -10.83
CA PRO A 193 -5.36 -2.70 -12.10
C PRO A 193 -6.87 -2.83 -12.37
N GLU A 194 -7.26 -2.76 -13.64
CA GLU A 194 -8.65 -3.00 -14.03
C GLU A 194 -9.02 -4.50 -13.94
N ARG A 195 -8.06 -5.40 -14.20
CA ARG A 195 -8.26 -6.85 -14.27
C ARG A 195 -7.08 -7.63 -13.70
N PRO A 196 -7.33 -8.84 -13.11
CA PRO A 196 -6.26 -9.67 -12.55
C PRO A 196 -5.17 -10.06 -13.56
N VAL A 197 -5.54 -10.30 -14.82
CA VAL A 197 -4.59 -10.70 -15.89
C VAL A 197 -3.45 -9.70 -16.08
N GLU A 198 -3.63 -8.43 -15.75
CA GLU A 198 -2.60 -7.40 -15.83
C GLU A 198 -1.46 -7.63 -14.85
N LEU A 199 -1.73 -8.34 -13.76
CA LEU A 199 -0.76 -8.60 -12.71
C LEU A 199 -0.07 -9.97 -12.81
N GLU A 200 -0.56 -10.92 -13.61
CA GLU A 200 0.02 -12.27 -13.72
C GLU A 200 1.54 -12.20 -13.97
N ARG A 201 1.94 -11.46 -14.99
CA ARG A 201 3.36 -11.28 -15.34
C ARG A 201 4.15 -10.51 -14.26
N LYS A 202 3.50 -9.63 -13.50
CA LYS A 202 4.16 -8.89 -12.41
C LYS A 202 4.42 -9.80 -11.21
N VAL A 203 3.47 -10.67 -10.91
CA VAL A 203 3.61 -11.71 -9.88
C VAL A 203 4.77 -12.65 -10.24
N GLU A 204 4.80 -13.17 -11.47
CA GLU A 204 5.91 -14.01 -11.95
C GLU A 204 7.27 -13.30 -11.81
N ALA A 205 7.34 -12.03 -12.20
CA ALA A 205 8.56 -11.24 -12.09
C ALA A 205 9.01 -11.04 -10.64
N LEU A 206 8.06 -10.76 -9.71
CA LEU A 206 8.38 -10.63 -8.27
C LEU A 206 8.89 -11.95 -7.69
N VAL A 207 8.21 -13.07 -7.99
CA VAL A 207 8.63 -14.42 -7.55
C VAL A 207 10.03 -14.73 -8.06
N GLY A 208 10.33 -14.43 -9.33
CA GLY A 208 11.65 -14.58 -9.92
C GLY A 208 12.72 -13.75 -9.22
N TRP A 209 12.42 -12.50 -8.86
CA TRP A 209 13.33 -11.66 -8.07
C TRP A 209 13.54 -12.20 -6.66
N CYS A 210 12.48 -12.63 -5.97
CA CYS A 210 12.59 -13.25 -4.65
C CYS A 210 13.53 -14.47 -4.69
N THR A 211 13.38 -15.34 -5.68
CA THR A 211 14.28 -16.48 -5.90
C THR A 211 15.72 -16.01 -6.12
N THR A 212 15.93 -14.98 -6.94
CA THR A 212 17.27 -14.45 -7.26
C THR A 212 18.00 -13.92 -6.04
N VAL A 213 17.28 -13.23 -5.13
CA VAL A 213 17.87 -12.64 -3.91
C VAL A 213 17.80 -13.58 -2.69
N GLY A 214 17.26 -14.78 -2.85
CA GLY A 214 17.17 -15.79 -1.78
C GLY A 214 16.15 -15.41 -0.69
N ARG A 215 15.07 -14.69 -1.04
CA ARG A 215 14.04 -14.28 -0.09
C ARG A 215 12.76 -15.08 -0.28
N ASP A 216 12.16 -15.50 0.83
CA ASP A 216 10.82 -16.06 0.83
C ASP A 216 9.79 -14.99 0.43
N GLN A 217 9.04 -15.25 -0.66
CA GLN A 217 7.97 -14.37 -1.12
C GLN A 217 6.84 -14.23 -0.09
N ALA A 218 6.60 -15.24 0.75
CA ALA A 218 5.61 -15.19 1.82
C ALA A 218 5.97 -14.18 2.93
N ALA A 219 7.23 -13.73 3.00
CA ALA A 219 7.64 -12.65 3.89
C ALA A 219 7.17 -11.26 3.43
N ILE A 220 6.63 -11.13 2.21
CA ILE A 220 6.13 -9.89 1.61
C ILE A 220 4.61 -9.95 1.55
N GLU A 221 3.90 -8.98 2.13
CA GLU A 221 2.46 -8.84 1.95
C GLU A 221 2.16 -8.20 0.59
N TRP A 222 1.22 -8.78 -0.18
CA TRP A 222 0.87 -8.26 -1.50
C TRP A 222 -0.47 -7.54 -1.46
N GLY A 223 -0.46 -6.30 -1.93
CA GLY A 223 -1.61 -5.41 -1.94
C GLY A 223 -2.02 -5.01 -3.36
N VAL A 224 -3.32 -4.83 -3.55
CA VAL A 224 -3.93 -4.32 -4.78
C VAL A 224 -4.96 -3.25 -4.45
N GLY A 225 -5.04 -2.22 -5.30
CA GLY A 225 -6.01 -1.14 -5.17
C GLY A 225 -7.27 -1.39 -6.00
N VAL A 226 -8.37 -0.84 -5.52
CA VAL A 226 -9.68 -0.85 -6.19
C VAL A 226 -10.19 0.58 -6.25
N GLU A 227 -10.45 1.06 -7.47
CA GLU A 227 -10.98 2.42 -7.68
C GLU A 227 -12.41 2.53 -7.10
N PRO A 228 -12.84 3.73 -6.67
CA PRO A 228 -14.14 3.93 -6.03
C PRO A 228 -15.33 3.43 -6.87
N ASP A 229 -15.26 3.61 -8.19
CA ASP A 229 -16.34 3.24 -9.11
C ASP A 229 -16.42 1.72 -9.40
N ASP A 230 -15.39 0.96 -9.00
CA ASP A 230 -15.25 -0.47 -9.28
C ASP A 230 -15.49 -1.38 -8.06
N LEU A 231 -15.81 -0.82 -6.89
CA LEU A 231 -15.84 -1.58 -5.62
C LEU A 231 -16.77 -2.81 -5.67
N GLU A 232 -17.98 -2.68 -6.20
CA GLU A 232 -18.94 -3.79 -6.26
C GLU A 232 -18.53 -4.84 -7.29
N ARG A 233 -18.14 -4.42 -8.50
CA ARG A 233 -17.71 -5.31 -9.57
C ARG A 233 -16.48 -6.12 -9.17
N PHE A 234 -15.47 -5.44 -8.64
CA PHE A 234 -14.21 -6.07 -8.23
C PHE A 234 -14.45 -7.11 -7.12
N LEU A 235 -15.29 -6.79 -6.13
CA LEU A 235 -15.64 -7.72 -5.07
C LEU A 235 -16.34 -8.98 -5.62
N ALA A 236 -17.26 -8.79 -6.57
CA ALA A 236 -18.05 -9.88 -7.12
C ALA A 236 -17.28 -10.76 -8.13
N GLU A 237 -16.41 -10.17 -8.96
CA GLU A 237 -15.80 -10.83 -10.10
C GLU A 237 -14.32 -11.21 -9.90
N ASP A 238 -13.55 -10.36 -9.19
CA ASP A 238 -12.10 -10.42 -9.23
C ASP A 238 -11.43 -10.76 -7.87
N SER A 239 -12.07 -10.47 -6.73
CA SER A 239 -11.47 -10.58 -5.40
C SER A 239 -10.88 -11.96 -5.10
N ASP A 240 -11.62 -13.02 -5.37
CA ASP A 240 -11.16 -14.40 -5.15
C ASP A 240 -9.99 -14.79 -6.08
N THR A 241 -9.94 -14.20 -7.29
CA THR A 241 -8.83 -14.42 -8.21
C THR A 241 -7.55 -13.79 -7.68
N TYR A 242 -7.61 -12.57 -7.15
CA TYR A 242 -6.45 -11.95 -6.53
C TYR A 242 -5.97 -12.70 -5.28
N VAL A 243 -6.90 -13.23 -4.47
CA VAL A 243 -6.51 -14.09 -3.33
C VAL A 243 -5.76 -15.33 -3.81
N ARG A 244 -6.23 -16.01 -4.87
CA ARG A 244 -5.52 -17.15 -5.46
C ARG A 244 -4.15 -16.78 -6.04
N MET A 245 -3.96 -15.54 -6.50
CA MET A 245 -2.66 -15.03 -6.94
C MET A 245 -1.70 -14.70 -5.78
N GLY A 246 -2.19 -14.67 -4.53
CA GLY A 246 -1.38 -14.38 -3.34
C GLY A 246 -1.61 -13.00 -2.73
N PHE A 247 -2.55 -12.19 -3.26
CA PHE A 247 -2.89 -10.90 -2.68
C PHE A 247 -3.72 -11.05 -1.42
N THR A 248 -3.32 -10.34 -0.37
CA THR A 248 -3.97 -10.37 0.94
C THR A 248 -4.38 -8.99 1.45
N GLN A 249 -3.94 -7.91 0.80
CA GLN A 249 -4.34 -6.56 1.12
C GLN A 249 -5.15 -5.96 -0.04
N PHE A 250 -6.36 -5.50 0.25
CA PHE A 250 -7.23 -4.81 -0.72
C PHE A 250 -7.42 -3.37 -0.27
N THR A 251 -6.98 -2.43 -1.09
CA THR A 251 -7.03 -1.00 -0.80
C THR A 251 -8.15 -0.36 -1.58
N LEU A 252 -9.19 0.08 -0.89
CA LEU A 252 -10.37 0.70 -1.47
C LEU A 252 -10.20 2.20 -1.51
N GLY A 253 -10.33 2.83 -2.70
CA GLY A 253 -10.25 4.26 -2.88
C GLY A 253 -11.55 4.96 -2.45
N PHE A 254 -11.44 6.12 -1.79
CA PHE A 254 -12.57 6.95 -1.39
C PHE A 254 -12.32 8.42 -1.71
N ASN A 255 -13.19 8.99 -2.55
CA ASN A 255 -13.10 10.39 -2.98
C ASN A 255 -13.76 11.35 -1.98
N GLY A 256 -13.12 12.53 -1.81
CA GLY A 256 -13.75 13.66 -1.14
C GLY A 256 -14.88 14.30 -1.98
N PRO A 257 -15.72 15.12 -1.35
CA PRO A 257 -15.71 15.47 0.09
C PRO A 257 -16.41 14.46 0.99
N ALA A 258 -17.05 13.42 0.46
CA ALA A 258 -17.88 12.50 1.24
C ALA A 258 -17.07 11.37 1.90
N TRP A 259 -16.01 10.88 1.25
CA TRP A 259 -15.25 9.68 1.67
C TRP A 259 -16.16 8.58 2.22
N ALA A 260 -17.10 8.09 1.40
CA ALA A 260 -18.21 7.22 1.81
C ALA A 260 -17.76 5.80 2.19
N VAL A 261 -16.96 5.68 3.27
CA VAL A 261 -16.39 4.40 3.75
C VAL A 261 -17.46 3.39 4.18
N ASP A 262 -18.67 3.85 4.51
CA ASP A 262 -19.82 3.01 4.83
C ASP A 262 -20.30 2.19 3.63
N ASP A 263 -20.11 2.68 2.39
CA ASP A 263 -20.60 2.03 1.18
C ASP A 263 -19.83 0.73 0.85
N ALA A 264 -18.65 0.54 1.43
CA ALA A 264 -17.82 -0.64 1.19
C ALA A 264 -17.86 -1.68 2.32
N THR A 265 -18.86 -1.67 3.19
CA THR A 265 -18.99 -2.64 4.31
C THR A 265 -19.14 -4.09 3.83
N ALA A 266 -19.59 -4.33 2.60
CA ALA A 266 -19.62 -5.65 1.98
C ALA A 266 -18.21 -6.28 1.89
N TRP A 267 -17.16 -5.45 1.69
CA TRP A 267 -15.76 -5.88 1.68
C TRP A 267 -15.29 -6.37 3.04
N LEU A 268 -15.69 -5.68 4.12
CA LEU A 268 -15.36 -6.07 5.49
C LEU A 268 -16.02 -7.42 5.83
N ALA A 269 -17.30 -7.58 5.47
CA ALA A 269 -18.01 -8.84 5.64
C ALA A 269 -17.39 -9.98 4.80
N TRP A 270 -16.92 -9.70 3.58
CA TRP A 270 -16.22 -10.67 2.75
C TRP A 270 -14.89 -11.07 3.40
N ARG A 271 -14.06 -10.10 3.82
CA ARG A 271 -12.81 -10.35 4.56
C ARG A 271 -13.03 -11.26 5.77
N ASP A 272 -14.04 -10.97 6.57
CA ASP A 272 -14.32 -11.72 7.80
C ASP A 272 -14.73 -13.17 7.49
N ARG A 273 -15.48 -13.40 6.41
CA ARG A 273 -15.79 -14.75 5.94
C ARG A 273 -14.54 -15.50 5.49
N GLN A 274 -13.67 -14.86 4.70
CA GLN A 274 -12.43 -15.47 4.23
C GLN A 274 -11.51 -15.83 5.41
N ASN A 275 -11.35 -14.92 6.37
CA ASN A 275 -10.47 -15.13 7.53
C ASN A 275 -11.05 -16.13 8.55
N SER A 276 -12.39 -16.35 8.58
CA SER A 276 -13.04 -17.28 9.49
C SER A 276 -13.10 -18.71 8.98
N ASN A 277 -12.82 -18.96 7.69
CA ASN A 277 -12.88 -20.27 7.07
C ASN A 277 -11.49 -20.82 6.68
N PRO A 278 -10.69 -21.29 7.65
CA PRO A 278 -9.36 -21.85 7.40
C PRO A 278 -9.41 -23.20 6.65
N ALA A 279 -10.60 -23.78 6.40
CA ALA A 279 -10.76 -25.10 5.77
C ALA A 279 -10.67 -25.05 4.23
N SER A 280 -10.90 -23.93 3.57
CA SER A 280 -10.65 -23.78 2.12
C SER A 280 -9.16 -23.90 1.76
N HIS A 281 -8.29 -23.93 2.78
CA HIS A 281 -6.85 -24.01 2.64
C HIS A 281 -6.25 -25.43 2.82
N ARG A 282 -7.08 -26.47 3.12
CA ARG A 282 -6.57 -27.82 3.44
C ARG A 282 -7.04 -28.94 2.48
N GLU A 283 -7.89 -28.69 1.50
CA GLU A 283 -8.44 -29.78 0.68
C GLU A 283 -7.51 -30.25 -0.47
N SER A 284 -6.31 -29.70 -0.62
CA SER A 284 -5.33 -30.19 -1.62
C SER A 284 -4.29 -31.20 -1.08
N GLU A 285 -4.25 -31.49 0.22
CA GLU A 285 -3.26 -32.41 0.82
C GLU A 285 -3.77 -33.84 1.08
N THR A 286 -5.02 -34.16 0.82
CA THR A 286 -5.58 -35.51 1.08
C THR A 286 -6.19 -36.21 -0.12
N ALA A 287 -5.58 -36.09 -1.29
CA ALA A 287 -5.94 -36.88 -2.46
C ALA A 287 -4.71 -37.58 -3.03
N THR A 288 -4.02 -38.38 -2.20
CA THR A 288 -3.11 -39.46 -2.63
C THR A 288 -3.06 -40.50 -1.52
N ASP A 289 -3.95 -41.48 -1.64
CA ASP A 289 -3.76 -42.88 -1.28
C ASP A 289 -4.13 -43.74 -2.45
#